data_a856d76c29c809725768d38337879b2a
#
_entry.id   a856d76c29c809725768d38337879b2a
#
_cell.length_a   1.000
_cell.length_b   1.000
_cell.length_c   1.000
_cell.angle_alpha   90.00
_cell.angle_beta   90.00
_cell.angle_gamma   90.00
#
_symmetry.space_group_name_H-M   'P 1'
#
loop_
_entity.id
_entity.type
_entity.pdbx_description
1 polymer ?
#
loop_
_entity_poly.entity_id
_entity_poly.type
_entity_poly.pdbx_seq_one_letter_code
_entity_poly.pdbx_strand_id
1 'polypeptide(L)'
;MSQPLLQVRGLRKSFGGIHALDDVSFSLAAGHMLALIGPNGAGKSTCFNAISGQMRPDAGSVLLDGHELVGLRPEQIWRRGVGRTFQTAATFRSMSAQENVQTALLARDRKLYDGWRRAERYGAEEGLALLEQVGMAGLAQRPCGELAYGDVKRVELAMALAHSPRLLLMDEPTAGMAASERHALMRLVRDLADTRRIAVLFTEHSLDVVFQHADRIVVLVRGQVLAEDSPAAIAANAHVKAAYLGNEPLHPDT
;
A
#
# COMPACT_ATOMS: atom_id res chain seq x y z
N MET A 1 -16.63 -16.16 -11.54
CA MET A 1 -15.85 -14.94 -11.24
C MET A 1 -15.78 -14.82 -9.72
N SER A 2 -14.59 -14.83 -9.11
CA SER A 2 -14.45 -14.66 -7.66
C SER A 2 -14.89 -13.25 -7.28
N GLN A 3 -15.60 -13.13 -6.17
CA GLN A 3 -16.01 -11.84 -5.63
C GLN A 3 -14.77 -10.98 -5.31
N PRO A 4 -14.72 -9.70 -5.72
CA PRO A 4 -13.55 -8.86 -5.43
C PRO A 4 -13.42 -8.63 -3.91
N LEU A 5 -12.18 -8.61 -3.43
CA LEU A 5 -11.89 -8.38 -2.01
C LEU A 5 -12.15 -6.92 -1.61
N LEU A 6 -11.62 -5.96 -2.40
CA LEU A 6 -11.87 -4.53 -2.23
C LEU A 6 -12.81 -4.05 -3.34
N GLN A 7 -13.84 -3.28 -2.97
CA GLN A 7 -14.72 -2.59 -3.91
C GLN A 7 -14.85 -1.13 -3.48
N VAL A 8 -14.48 -0.24 -4.36
CA VAL A 8 -14.70 1.21 -4.24
C VAL A 8 -15.82 1.56 -5.21
N ARG A 9 -16.88 2.22 -4.75
CA ARG A 9 -18.08 2.52 -5.54
C ARG A 9 -18.49 3.97 -5.37
N GLY A 10 -18.49 4.74 -6.45
CA GLY A 10 -19.01 6.09 -6.50
C GLY A 10 -18.39 7.04 -5.51
N LEU A 11 -17.08 6.88 -5.22
CA LEU A 11 -16.41 7.63 -4.16
C LEU A 11 -16.28 9.09 -4.56
N ARG A 12 -16.79 10.00 -3.70
CA ARG A 12 -16.74 11.45 -3.92
C ARG A 12 -16.13 12.17 -2.73
N LYS A 13 -15.30 13.18 -3.01
CA LYS A 13 -14.74 14.08 -2.01
C LYS A 13 -14.46 15.44 -2.58
N SER A 14 -14.92 16.47 -1.88
CA SER A 14 -14.68 17.87 -2.25
C SER A 14 -13.99 18.63 -1.12
N PHE A 15 -13.13 19.57 -1.48
CA PHE A 15 -12.49 20.51 -0.58
C PHE A 15 -12.65 21.92 -1.15
N GLY A 16 -13.33 22.82 -0.40
CA GLY A 16 -13.49 24.20 -0.83
C GLY A 16 -14.06 24.39 -2.25
N GLY A 17 -15.00 23.49 -2.67
CA GLY A 17 -15.59 23.54 -4.00
C GLY A 17 -14.80 22.78 -5.10
N ILE A 18 -13.59 22.28 -4.79
CA ILE A 18 -12.80 21.48 -5.72
C ILE A 18 -13.10 19.98 -5.47
N HIS A 19 -13.52 19.28 -6.52
CA HIS A 19 -13.73 17.84 -6.47
C HIS A 19 -12.38 17.10 -6.52
N ALA A 20 -11.91 16.60 -5.37
CA ALA A 20 -10.69 15.78 -5.29
C ALA A 20 -10.95 14.33 -5.72
N LEU A 21 -12.19 13.85 -5.49
CA LEU A 21 -12.72 12.60 -6.04
C LEU A 21 -14.12 12.86 -6.56
N ASP A 22 -14.42 12.38 -7.76
CA ASP A 22 -15.72 12.52 -8.41
C ASP A 22 -16.09 11.20 -9.10
N ASP A 23 -16.93 10.44 -8.42
CA ASP A 23 -17.49 9.16 -8.88
C ASP A 23 -16.44 8.05 -9.12
N VAL A 24 -15.40 8.00 -8.27
CA VAL A 24 -14.34 6.99 -8.42
C VAL A 24 -14.85 5.61 -8.03
N SER A 25 -14.73 4.68 -8.97
CA SER A 25 -15.14 3.29 -8.78
C SER A 25 -14.10 2.34 -9.37
N PHE A 26 -13.69 1.33 -8.62
CA PHE A 26 -12.82 0.23 -9.06
C PHE A 26 -12.90 -0.95 -8.09
N SER A 27 -12.32 -2.07 -8.47
CA SER A 27 -12.30 -3.27 -7.63
C SER A 27 -10.95 -3.97 -7.67
N LEU A 28 -10.62 -4.71 -6.59
CA LEU A 28 -9.38 -5.46 -6.48
C LEU A 28 -9.65 -6.84 -5.89
N ALA A 29 -9.17 -7.88 -6.57
CA ALA A 29 -9.27 -9.27 -6.12
C ALA A 29 -8.15 -9.64 -5.14
N ALA A 30 -8.37 -10.65 -4.31
CA ALA A 30 -7.35 -11.19 -3.42
C ALA A 30 -6.18 -11.79 -4.21
N GLY A 31 -4.95 -11.47 -3.82
CA GLY A 31 -3.74 -11.90 -4.49
C GLY A 31 -3.36 -11.08 -5.74
N HIS A 32 -4.10 -10.02 -6.06
CA HIS A 32 -3.78 -9.15 -7.18
C HIS A 32 -3.16 -7.83 -6.72
N MET A 33 -2.36 -7.23 -7.61
CA MET A 33 -1.74 -5.92 -7.44
C MET A 33 -2.38 -4.91 -8.38
N LEU A 34 -3.01 -3.87 -7.82
CA LEU A 34 -3.63 -2.77 -8.56
C LEU A 34 -2.83 -1.49 -8.34
N ALA A 35 -2.33 -0.91 -9.43
CA ALA A 35 -1.69 0.40 -9.38
C ALA A 35 -2.72 1.51 -9.57
N LEU A 36 -2.69 2.53 -8.72
CA LEU A 36 -3.46 3.76 -8.85
C LEU A 36 -2.51 4.88 -9.27
N ILE A 37 -2.53 5.26 -10.54
CA ILE A 37 -1.64 6.28 -11.10
C ILE A 37 -2.40 7.53 -11.54
N GLY A 38 -1.67 8.58 -11.83
CA GLY A 38 -2.23 9.87 -12.30
C GLY A 38 -1.31 11.02 -11.94
N PRO A 39 -1.49 12.20 -12.54
CA PRO A 39 -0.67 13.38 -12.25
C PRO A 39 -0.81 13.83 -10.78
N ASN A 40 0.06 14.76 -10.37
CA ASN A 40 -0.06 15.37 -9.05
C ASN A 40 -1.41 16.08 -8.94
N GLY A 41 -2.09 15.91 -7.79
CA GLY A 41 -3.43 16.45 -7.57
C GLY A 41 -4.58 15.64 -8.21
N ALA A 42 -4.31 14.48 -8.84
CA ALA A 42 -5.34 13.65 -9.44
C ALA A 42 -6.33 13.00 -8.44
N GLY A 43 -6.03 13.01 -7.14
CA GLY A 43 -6.88 12.42 -6.10
C GLY A 43 -6.37 11.11 -5.51
N LYS A 44 -5.17 10.63 -5.90
CA LYS A 44 -4.60 9.36 -5.42
C LYS A 44 -4.55 9.26 -3.89
N SER A 45 -3.88 10.20 -3.24
CA SER A 45 -3.76 10.22 -1.76
C SER A 45 -5.12 10.42 -1.06
N THR A 46 -6.03 11.16 -1.69
CA THR A 46 -7.40 11.33 -1.20
C THR A 46 -8.14 9.99 -1.22
N CYS A 47 -8.00 9.20 -2.29
CA CYS A 47 -8.56 7.86 -2.40
C CYS A 47 -7.98 6.91 -1.33
N PHE A 48 -6.66 6.89 -1.14
CA PHE A 48 -5.99 6.11 -0.09
C PHE A 48 -6.46 6.49 1.31
N ASN A 49 -6.58 7.78 1.59
CA ASN A 49 -7.05 8.28 2.87
C ASN A 49 -8.52 7.91 3.14
N ALA A 50 -9.36 7.89 2.10
CA ALA A 50 -10.75 7.44 2.22
C ALA A 50 -10.81 5.93 2.53
N ILE A 51 -10.03 5.10 1.81
CA ILE A 51 -10.00 3.64 2.01
C ILE A 51 -9.47 3.28 3.40
N SER A 52 -8.44 3.99 3.90
CA SER A 52 -7.83 3.75 5.21
C SER A 52 -8.56 4.43 6.38
N GLY A 53 -9.66 5.15 6.12
CA GLY A 53 -10.45 5.84 7.15
C GLY A 53 -9.80 7.09 7.75
N GLN A 54 -8.69 7.56 7.18
CA GLN A 54 -8.07 8.82 7.58
C GLN A 54 -8.89 10.03 7.15
N MET A 55 -9.78 9.82 6.20
CA MET A 55 -10.68 10.85 5.71
C MET A 55 -12.04 10.22 5.39
N ARG A 56 -13.12 10.92 5.78
CA ARG A 56 -14.46 10.51 5.40
C ARG A 56 -14.80 11.05 4.01
N PRO A 57 -15.20 10.23 3.04
CA PRO A 57 -15.73 10.69 1.76
C PRO A 57 -17.09 11.37 1.96
N ASP A 58 -17.47 12.20 1.00
CA ASP A 58 -18.77 12.91 1.02
C ASP A 58 -19.89 11.99 0.50
N ALA A 59 -19.55 11.06 -0.40
CA ALA A 59 -20.47 10.04 -0.92
C ALA A 59 -19.70 8.81 -1.39
N GLY A 60 -20.43 7.73 -1.70
CA GLY A 60 -19.89 6.46 -2.15
C GLY A 60 -19.65 5.47 -1.01
N SER A 61 -19.12 4.30 -1.37
CA SER A 61 -18.83 3.22 -0.42
C SER A 61 -17.48 2.57 -0.70
N VAL A 62 -16.88 2.01 0.36
CA VAL A 62 -15.64 1.22 0.32
C VAL A 62 -15.91 -0.09 1.04
N LEU A 63 -15.99 -1.17 0.29
CA LEU A 63 -16.27 -2.50 0.84
C LEU A 63 -14.99 -3.35 0.85
N LEU A 64 -14.66 -3.94 1.98
CA LEU A 64 -13.65 -4.99 2.11
C LEU A 64 -14.36 -6.30 2.46
N ASP A 65 -14.27 -7.27 1.56
CA ASP A 65 -14.97 -8.57 1.72
C ASP A 65 -16.47 -8.39 2.01
N GLY A 66 -17.11 -7.47 1.29
CA GLY A 66 -18.52 -7.14 1.47
C GLY A 66 -18.90 -6.28 2.67
N HIS A 67 -17.91 -5.93 3.53
CA HIS A 67 -18.12 -5.11 4.72
C HIS A 67 -17.76 -3.66 4.47
N GLU A 68 -18.65 -2.73 4.81
CA GLU A 68 -18.45 -1.30 4.65
C GLU A 68 -17.33 -0.79 5.58
N LEU A 69 -16.42 0.01 5.02
CA LEU A 69 -15.33 0.67 5.73
C LEU A 69 -15.60 2.17 5.98
N VAL A 70 -16.44 2.82 5.17
CA VAL A 70 -16.74 4.25 5.32
C VAL A 70 -17.37 4.51 6.69
N GLY A 71 -16.83 5.51 7.39
CA GLY A 71 -17.28 5.88 8.74
C GLY A 71 -16.61 5.11 9.88
N LEU A 72 -15.83 4.08 9.56
CA LEU A 72 -15.00 3.41 10.58
C LEU A 72 -13.74 4.23 10.86
N ARG A 73 -13.25 4.15 12.12
CA ARG A 73 -11.96 4.73 12.49
C ARG A 73 -10.80 3.90 11.92
N PRO A 74 -9.62 4.50 11.65
CA PRO A 74 -8.45 3.80 11.11
C PRO A 74 -8.08 2.51 11.85
N GLU A 75 -8.17 2.49 13.19
CA GLU A 75 -7.89 1.30 14.00
C GLU A 75 -8.90 0.17 13.75
N GLN A 76 -10.16 0.51 13.46
CA GLN A 76 -11.19 -0.48 13.14
C GLN A 76 -10.97 -1.08 11.75
N ILE A 77 -10.54 -0.24 10.79
CA ILE A 77 -10.19 -0.64 9.43
C ILE A 77 -8.94 -1.53 9.46
N TRP A 78 -7.91 -1.13 10.21
CA TRP A 78 -6.71 -1.94 10.41
C TRP A 78 -7.05 -3.34 10.95
N ARG A 79 -7.93 -3.43 11.97
CA ARG A 79 -8.39 -4.72 12.53
C ARG A 79 -9.21 -5.56 11.56
N ARG A 80 -9.76 -4.98 10.51
CA ARG A 80 -10.44 -5.71 9.44
C ARG A 80 -9.48 -6.26 8.39
N GLY A 81 -8.18 -6.08 8.60
CA GLY A 81 -7.14 -6.61 7.73
C GLY A 81 -6.69 -5.65 6.63
N VAL A 82 -6.77 -4.34 6.88
CA VAL A 82 -6.14 -3.34 5.99
C VAL A 82 -4.79 -2.93 6.58
N GLY A 83 -3.69 -3.33 5.95
CA GLY A 83 -2.35 -2.84 6.23
C GLY A 83 -2.08 -1.58 5.41
N ARG A 84 -1.27 -0.67 5.95
CA ARG A 84 -0.80 0.51 5.20
C ARG A 84 0.67 0.75 5.48
N THR A 85 1.44 0.99 4.41
CA THR A 85 2.76 1.63 4.49
C THR A 85 2.62 3.10 4.13
N PHE A 86 3.55 3.93 4.58
CA PHE A 86 3.51 5.37 4.36
C PHE A 86 4.67 5.81 3.46
N GLN A 87 4.52 6.93 2.78
CA GLN A 87 5.56 7.52 1.95
C GLN A 87 6.85 7.77 2.78
N THR A 88 6.70 8.34 3.98
CA THR A 88 7.80 8.39 4.97
C THR A 88 7.67 7.19 5.90
N ALA A 89 8.73 6.39 5.99
CA ALA A 89 8.72 5.18 6.81
C ALA A 89 8.40 5.48 8.28
N ALA A 90 7.35 4.83 8.78
CA ALA A 90 6.84 5.01 10.14
C ALA A 90 7.54 4.06 11.13
N THR A 91 8.88 4.10 11.18
CA THR A 91 9.68 3.30 12.11
C THR A 91 10.24 4.13 13.26
N PHE A 92 10.41 3.52 14.41
CA PHE A 92 11.13 4.11 15.55
C PHE A 92 12.64 3.97 15.32
N ARG A 93 13.30 5.04 14.94
CA ARG A 93 14.72 5.04 14.52
C ARG A 93 15.69 4.55 15.58
N SER A 94 15.41 4.79 16.87
CA SER A 94 16.22 4.34 18.00
C SER A 94 16.04 2.87 18.36
N MET A 95 14.96 2.23 17.88
CA MET A 95 14.65 0.83 18.09
C MET A 95 15.28 -0.03 17.00
N SER A 96 15.62 -1.28 17.32
CA SER A 96 16.04 -2.28 16.34
C SER A 96 14.91 -2.62 15.37
N ALA A 97 15.24 -3.25 14.23
CA ALA A 97 14.25 -3.75 13.29
C ALA A 97 13.25 -4.71 13.98
N GLN A 98 13.75 -5.59 14.84
CA GLN A 98 12.92 -6.54 15.57
C GLN A 98 11.99 -5.84 16.57
N GLU A 99 12.47 -4.89 17.35
CA GLU A 99 11.64 -4.13 18.29
C GLU A 99 10.54 -3.34 17.58
N ASN A 100 10.80 -2.79 16.40
CA ASN A 100 9.79 -2.14 15.58
C ASN A 100 8.66 -3.12 15.21
N VAL A 101 9.00 -4.31 14.73
CA VAL A 101 8.00 -5.34 14.39
C VAL A 101 7.26 -5.82 15.65
N GLN A 102 7.95 -6.03 16.76
CA GLN A 102 7.33 -6.38 18.04
C GLN A 102 6.32 -5.33 18.53
N THR A 103 6.60 -4.03 18.29
CA THR A 103 5.65 -2.95 18.60
C THR A 103 4.34 -3.13 17.82
N ALA A 104 4.42 -3.51 16.53
CA ALA A 104 3.23 -3.80 15.73
C ALA A 104 2.47 -5.04 16.24
N LEU A 105 3.17 -6.09 16.69
CA LEU A 105 2.57 -7.28 17.30
C LEU A 105 1.88 -6.95 18.63
N LEU A 106 2.51 -6.12 19.48
CA LEU A 106 1.90 -5.64 20.73
C LEU A 106 0.62 -4.83 20.48
N ALA A 107 0.62 -3.98 19.43
CA ALA A 107 -0.56 -3.22 19.02
C ALA A 107 -1.69 -4.14 18.53
N ARG A 108 -1.36 -5.18 17.74
CA ARG A 108 -2.30 -6.20 17.29
C ARG A 108 -3.00 -6.87 18.46
N ASP A 109 -2.23 -7.27 19.47
CA ASP A 109 -2.71 -8.09 20.59
C ASP A 109 -3.19 -7.25 21.77
N ARG A 110 -3.26 -5.89 21.61
CA ARG A 110 -3.70 -4.93 22.64
C ARG A 110 -2.89 -4.97 23.94
N LYS A 111 -1.59 -5.30 23.82
CA LYS A 111 -0.68 -5.47 24.99
C LYS A 111 0.29 -4.31 25.17
N LEU A 112 0.08 -3.17 24.51
CA LEU A 112 0.94 -1.97 24.61
C LEU A 112 1.11 -1.45 26.06
N TYR A 113 0.17 -1.77 26.95
CA TYR A 113 0.16 -1.31 28.35
C TYR A 113 0.51 -2.40 29.37
N ASP A 114 0.86 -3.62 28.94
CA ASP A 114 1.08 -4.79 29.80
C ASP A 114 2.47 -4.86 30.48
N GLY A 115 3.14 -3.73 30.68
CA GLY A 115 4.36 -3.59 31.46
C GLY A 115 5.65 -3.88 30.68
N TRP A 116 6.63 -2.99 30.88
CA TRP A 116 7.90 -2.89 30.15
C TRP A 116 8.73 -4.19 30.08
N ARG A 117 8.74 -5.01 31.13
CA ARG A 117 9.59 -6.23 31.20
C ARG A 117 9.11 -7.38 30.31
N ARG A 118 7.89 -7.36 29.82
CA ARG A 118 7.35 -8.37 28.90
C ARG A 118 7.49 -7.96 27.43
N ALA A 119 7.64 -6.67 27.15
CA ALA A 119 7.70 -6.14 25.79
C ALA A 119 8.93 -6.64 25.01
N GLU A 120 10.11 -6.70 25.64
CA GLU A 120 11.36 -7.14 24.99
C GLU A 120 11.31 -8.58 24.45
N ARG A 121 10.56 -9.46 25.11
CA ARG A 121 10.45 -10.87 24.71
C ARG A 121 9.16 -11.18 23.97
N TYR A 122 8.22 -10.23 23.98
CA TYR A 122 6.92 -10.47 23.39
C TYR A 122 7.01 -10.57 21.87
N GLY A 123 6.50 -11.68 21.32
CA GLY A 123 6.47 -11.89 19.87
C GLY A 123 7.85 -11.93 19.20
N ALA A 124 8.95 -12.20 19.95
CA ALA A 124 10.30 -12.17 19.41
C ALA A 124 10.50 -13.15 18.24
N GLU A 125 10.00 -14.38 18.38
CA GLU A 125 10.05 -15.41 17.34
C GLU A 125 9.19 -15.03 16.14
N GLU A 126 7.96 -14.56 16.38
CA GLU A 126 7.05 -14.11 15.32
C GLU A 126 7.61 -12.88 14.61
N GLY A 127 8.18 -11.92 15.36
CA GLY A 127 8.82 -10.73 14.80
C GLY A 127 10.01 -11.08 13.92
N LEU A 128 10.84 -12.02 14.34
CA LEU A 128 11.97 -12.52 13.56
C LEU A 128 11.49 -13.22 12.28
N ALA A 129 10.45 -14.06 12.37
CA ALA A 129 9.86 -14.73 11.22
C ALA A 129 9.27 -13.73 10.19
N LEU A 130 8.68 -12.61 10.65
CA LEU A 130 8.23 -11.53 9.77
C LEU A 130 9.40 -10.81 9.10
N LEU A 131 10.49 -10.58 9.82
CA LEU A 131 11.72 -10.00 9.25
C LEU A 131 12.38 -10.94 8.24
N GLU A 132 12.36 -12.24 8.49
CA GLU A 132 12.88 -13.24 7.55
C GLU A 132 12.12 -13.19 6.22
N GLN A 133 10.78 -13.06 6.25
CA GLN A 133 9.95 -12.96 5.05
C GLN A 133 10.27 -11.73 4.18
N VAL A 134 10.79 -10.67 4.78
CA VAL A 134 11.20 -9.46 4.05
C VAL A 134 12.72 -9.41 3.83
N GLY A 135 13.45 -10.49 4.15
CA GLY A 135 14.90 -10.60 3.97
C GLY A 135 15.72 -9.76 4.95
N MET A 136 15.16 -9.47 6.15
CA MET A 136 15.80 -8.62 7.17
C MET A 136 16.26 -9.35 8.43
N ALA A 137 16.19 -10.68 8.47
CA ALA A 137 16.57 -11.46 9.66
C ALA A 137 18.02 -11.19 10.13
N GLY A 138 18.95 -11.07 9.18
CA GLY A 138 20.37 -10.79 9.49
C GLY A 138 20.64 -9.39 10.08
N LEU A 139 19.66 -8.48 9.97
CA LEU A 139 19.73 -7.10 10.47
C LEU A 139 18.71 -6.85 11.60
N ALA A 140 18.09 -7.91 12.14
CA ALA A 140 17.01 -7.82 13.12
C ALA A 140 17.36 -6.99 14.36
N GLN A 141 18.61 -7.06 14.83
CA GLN A 141 19.08 -6.35 16.04
C GLN A 141 19.64 -4.95 15.74
N ARG A 142 19.74 -4.54 14.47
CA ARG A 142 20.22 -3.21 14.12
C ARG A 142 19.18 -2.13 14.35
N PRO A 143 19.55 -0.97 14.94
CA PRO A 143 18.67 0.18 15.03
C PRO A 143 18.21 0.64 13.63
N CYS A 144 16.93 0.93 13.47
CA CYS A 144 16.39 1.38 12.17
C CYS A 144 17.03 2.67 11.66
N GLY A 145 17.56 3.51 12.56
CA GLY A 145 18.28 4.74 12.19
C GLY A 145 19.63 4.52 11.51
N GLU A 146 20.19 3.31 11.58
CA GLU A 146 21.47 2.90 10.98
C GLU A 146 21.29 2.06 9.70
N LEU A 147 20.04 1.72 9.36
CA LEU A 147 19.72 0.94 8.17
C LEU A 147 19.71 1.81 6.92
N ALA A 148 20.04 1.20 5.77
CA ALA A 148 19.80 1.82 4.48
C ALA A 148 18.28 2.05 4.26
N TYR A 149 17.93 3.06 3.46
CA TYR A 149 16.53 3.44 3.28
C TYR A 149 15.66 2.29 2.76
N GLY A 150 16.17 1.49 1.82
CA GLY A 150 15.47 0.30 1.31
C GLY A 150 15.22 -0.76 2.38
N ASP A 151 16.16 -0.94 3.32
CA ASP A 151 16.01 -1.87 4.44
C ASP A 151 14.93 -1.37 5.43
N VAL A 152 14.90 -0.05 5.70
CA VAL A 152 13.85 0.55 6.53
C VAL A 152 12.46 0.32 5.91
N LYS A 153 12.34 0.42 4.57
CA LYS A 153 11.09 0.11 3.86
C LYS A 153 10.67 -1.36 3.99
N ARG A 154 11.65 -2.28 4.03
CA ARG A 154 11.38 -3.70 4.29
C ARG A 154 10.91 -3.94 5.73
N VAL A 155 11.51 -3.25 6.72
CA VAL A 155 11.04 -3.31 8.11
C VAL A 155 9.61 -2.77 8.23
N GLU A 156 9.29 -1.66 7.56
CA GLU A 156 7.92 -1.10 7.51
C GLU A 156 6.93 -2.12 6.92
N LEU A 157 7.32 -2.81 5.85
CA LEU A 157 6.52 -3.89 5.27
C LEU A 157 6.30 -5.03 6.28
N ALA A 158 7.33 -5.47 7.01
CA ALA A 158 7.20 -6.48 8.07
C ALA A 158 6.22 -6.04 9.17
N MET A 159 6.28 -4.76 9.60
CA MET A 159 5.32 -4.19 10.56
C MET A 159 3.88 -4.22 10.00
N ALA A 160 3.71 -3.88 8.71
CA ALA A 160 2.40 -3.93 8.08
C ALA A 160 1.86 -5.36 7.94
N LEU A 161 2.73 -6.36 7.86
CA LEU A 161 2.36 -7.78 7.82
C LEU A 161 2.00 -8.37 9.20
N ALA A 162 2.35 -7.71 10.31
CA ALA A 162 2.21 -8.22 11.67
C ALA A 162 0.76 -8.61 12.05
N HIS A 163 -0.25 -7.97 11.45
CA HIS A 163 -1.65 -8.29 11.70
C HIS A 163 -2.30 -9.15 10.59
N SER A 164 -1.46 -9.78 9.74
CA SER A 164 -1.91 -10.64 8.64
C SER A 164 -2.94 -9.96 7.73
N PRO A 165 -2.57 -8.85 7.07
CA PRO A 165 -3.51 -8.06 6.28
C PRO A 165 -4.06 -8.87 5.10
N ARG A 166 -5.31 -8.60 4.73
CA ARG A 166 -5.95 -9.07 3.50
C ARG A 166 -5.77 -8.05 2.36
N LEU A 167 -5.70 -6.77 2.70
CA LEU A 167 -5.42 -5.65 1.81
C LEU A 167 -4.21 -4.88 2.32
N LEU A 168 -3.24 -4.63 1.45
CA LEU A 168 -2.10 -3.78 1.72
C LEU A 168 -2.20 -2.52 0.85
N LEU A 169 -2.19 -1.36 1.50
CA LEU A 169 -2.15 -0.04 0.86
C LEU A 169 -0.72 0.47 0.90
N MET A 170 -0.11 0.74 -0.26
CA MET A 170 1.27 1.21 -0.35
C MET A 170 1.32 2.54 -1.11
N ASP A 171 1.67 3.62 -0.39
CA ASP A 171 1.73 4.97 -0.96
C ASP A 171 3.18 5.28 -1.34
N GLU A 172 3.50 5.25 -2.64
CA GLU A 172 4.83 5.46 -3.22
C GLU A 172 5.93 4.62 -2.51
N PRO A 173 5.78 3.28 -2.44
CA PRO A 173 6.66 2.43 -1.63
C PRO A 173 8.13 2.48 -2.07
N THR A 174 8.41 2.83 -3.32
CA THR A 174 9.78 2.82 -3.87
C THR A 174 10.37 4.23 -4.02
N ALA A 175 9.68 5.29 -3.57
CA ALA A 175 10.18 6.65 -3.67
C ALA A 175 11.53 6.80 -2.98
N GLY A 176 12.50 7.43 -3.66
CA GLY A 176 13.86 7.65 -3.12
C GLY A 176 14.81 6.45 -3.19
N MET A 177 14.39 5.30 -3.75
CA MET A 177 15.22 4.10 -3.89
C MET A 177 15.93 4.05 -5.25
N ALA A 178 17.09 3.38 -5.32
CA ALA A 178 17.75 3.05 -6.58
C ALA A 178 16.90 2.06 -7.41
N ALA A 179 17.05 2.08 -8.75
CA ALA A 179 16.20 1.27 -9.64
C ALA A 179 16.19 -0.23 -9.28
N SER A 180 17.36 -0.83 -9.02
CA SER A 180 17.46 -2.23 -8.63
C SER A 180 16.77 -2.55 -7.32
N GLU A 181 16.82 -1.63 -6.35
CA GLU A 181 16.16 -1.79 -5.05
C GLU A 181 14.63 -1.68 -5.18
N ARG A 182 14.13 -0.76 -6.04
CA ARG A 182 12.70 -0.61 -6.33
C ARG A 182 12.08 -1.93 -6.81
N HIS A 183 12.69 -2.52 -7.83
CA HIS A 183 12.21 -3.80 -8.37
C HIS A 183 12.38 -4.95 -7.37
N ALA A 184 13.44 -4.96 -6.55
CA ALA A 184 13.61 -5.97 -5.51
C ALA A 184 12.51 -5.89 -4.45
N LEU A 185 12.13 -4.68 -4.01
CA LEU A 185 11.02 -4.50 -3.07
C LEU A 185 9.69 -4.93 -3.69
N MET A 186 9.41 -4.54 -4.93
CA MET A 186 8.12 -4.87 -5.58
C MET A 186 8.00 -6.35 -5.94
N ARG A 187 9.11 -7.05 -6.27
CA ARG A 187 9.11 -8.52 -6.38
C ARG A 187 8.75 -9.17 -5.05
N LEU A 188 9.36 -8.72 -3.95
CA LEU A 188 9.02 -9.21 -2.62
C LEU A 188 7.52 -9.01 -2.30
N VAL A 189 6.97 -7.83 -2.62
CA VAL A 189 5.53 -7.55 -2.45
C VAL A 189 4.68 -8.48 -3.33
N ARG A 190 5.11 -8.75 -4.57
CA ARG A 190 4.43 -9.68 -5.48
C ARG A 190 4.40 -11.11 -4.89
N ASP A 191 5.56 -11.59 -4.42
CA ASP A 191 5.66 -12.92 -3.80
C ASP A 191 4.75 -13.05 -2.57
N LEU A 192 4.67 -12.01 -1.75
CA LEU A 192 3.76 -11.96 -0.61
C LEU A 192 2.28 -11.92 -1.04
N ALA A 193 1.96 -11.16 -2.09
CA ALA A 193 0.60 -11.10 -2.63
C ALA A 193 0.16 -12.49 -3.13
N ASP A 194 1.01 -13.20 -3.85
CA ASP A 194 0.73 -14.52 -4.40
C ASP A 194 0.61 -15.59 -3.32
N THR A 195 1.61 -15.67 -2.43
CA THR A 195 1.68 -16.75 -1.43
C THR A 195 0.66 -16.60 -0.32
N ARG A 196 0.37 -15.36 0.11
CA ARG A 196 -0.59 -15.06 1.19
C ARG A 196 -1.94 -14.60 0.71
N ARG A 197 -2.15 -14.51 -0.61
CA ARG A 197 -3.38 -13.99 -1.21
C ARG A 197 -3.74 -12.59 -0.74
N ILE A 198 -2.73 -11.74 -0.48
CA ILE A 198 -2.93 -10.34 -0.09
C ILE A 198 -3.27 -9.52 -1.33
N ALA A 199 -4.36 -8.77 -1.31
CA ALA A 199 -4.61 -7.75 -2.32
C ALA A 199 -3.71 -6.54 -2.06
N VAL A 200 -3.06 -6.00 -3.10
CA VAL A 200 -2.17 -4.85 -2.97
C VAL A 200 -2.69 -3.70 -3.82
N LEU A 201 -3.02 -2.58 -3.19
CA LEU A 201 -3.29 -1.32 -3.88
C LEU A 201 -2.10 -0.39 -3.64
N PHE A 202 -1.45 0.07 -4.70
CA PHE A 202 -0.28 0.92 -4.57
C PHE A 202 -0.32 2.13 -5.51
N THR A 203 0.32 3.23 -5.09
CA THR A 203 0.62 4.37 -5.94
C THR A 203 2.11 4.37 -6.28
N GLU A 204 2.47 4.82 -7.45
CA GLU A 204 3.86 4.99 -7.88
C GLU A 204 3.98 6.07 -8.95
N HIS A 205 5.15 6.72 -8.99
CA HIS A 205 5.53 7.64 -10.06
C HIS A 205 6.42 6.98 -11.12
N SER A 206 7.15 5.93 -10.74
CA SER A 206 7.99 5.16 -11.66
C SER A 206 7.13 4.22 -12.50
N LEU A 207 6.92 4.59 -13.76
CA LEU A 207 6.07 3.82 -14.67
C LEU A 207 6.62 2.43 -14.96
N ASP A 208 7.94 2.27 -15.02
CA ASP A 208 8.63 0.98 -15.14
C ASP A 208 8.19 0.01 -14.02
N VAL A 209 8.15 0.49 -12.77
CA VAL A 209 7.66 -0.30 -11.62
C VAL A 209 6.19 -0.65 -11.79
N VAL A 210 5.35 0.31 -12.19
CA VAL A 210 3.91 0.10 -12.39
C VAL A 210 3.66 -0.95 -13.47
N PHE A 211 4.25 -0.78 -14.65
CA PHE A 211 4.01 -1.67 -15.77
C PHE A 211 4.56 -3.09 -15.57
N GLN A 212 5.64 -3.23 -14.80
CA GLN A 212 6.25 -4.53 -14.52
C GLN A 212 5.52 -5.32 -13.43
N HIS A 213 4.91 -4.65 -12.44
CA HIS A 213 4.44 -5.33 -11.23
C HIS A 213 2.92 -5.30 -11.03
N ALA A 214 2.17 -4.41 -11.69
CA ALA A 214 0.72 -4.35 -11.56
C ALA A 214 0.02 -5.40 -12.44
N ASP A 215 -1.03 -6.03 -11.92
CA ASP A 215 -1.95 -6.86 -12.73
C ASP A 215 -2.94 -5.97 -13.50
N ARG A 216 -3.36 -4.85 -12.86
CA ARG A 216 -4.24 -3.84 -13.44
C ARG A 216 -3.80 -2.44 -13.00
N ILE A 217 -4.15 -1.46 -13.82
CA ILE A 217 -3.84 -0.06 -13.56
C ILE A 217 -5.14 0.75 -13.65
N VAL A 218 -5.39 1.57 -12.63
CA VAL A 218 -6.41 2.63 -12.63
C VAL A 218 -5.72 3.96 -12.83
N VAL A 219 -6.11 4.69 -13.84
CA VAL A 219 -5.59 6.04 -14.14
C VAL A 219 -6.58 7.08 -13.65
N LEU A 220 -6.18 7.88 -12.66
CA LEU A 220 -6.96 9.01 -12.16
C LEU A 220 -6.50 10.31 -12.82
N VAL A 221 -7.46 11.10 -13.25
CA VAL A 221 -7.22 12.48 -13.74
C VAL A 221 -8.31 13.39 -13.18
N ARG A 222 -7.93 14.44 -12.47
CA ARG A 222 -8.87 15.43 -11.89
C ARG A 222 -10.00 14.79 -11.05
N GLY A 223 -9.66 13.78 -10.25
CA GLY A 223 -10.60 13.09 -9.38
C GLY A 223 -11.50 12.05 -10.05
N GLN A 224 -11.35 11.79 -11.34
CA GLN A 224 -12.14 10.81 -12.09
C GLN A 224 -11.28 9.69 -12.64
N VAL A 225 -11.85 8.50 -12.82
CA VAL A 225 -11.20 7.37 -13.49
C VAL A 225 -11.22 7.62 -15.00
N LEU A 226 -10.05 7.88 -15.57
CA LEU A 226 -9.88 8.03 -17.01
C LEU A 226 -9.88 6.67 -17.72
N ALA A 227 -9.20 5.69 -17.14
CA ALA A 227 -9.08 4.33 -17.68
C ALA A 227 -8.77 3.33 -16.55
N GLU A 228 -9.20 2.09 -16.75
CA GLU A 228 -8.86 0.96 -15.90
C GLU A 228 -8.70 -0.29 -16.77
N ASP A 229 -7.48 -0.85 -16.81
CA ASP A 229 -7.17 -2.02 -17.65
C ASP A 229 -5.84 -2.68 -17.26
N SER A 230 -5.43 -3.70 -18.01
CA SER A 230 -4.11 -4.31 -17.95
C SER A 230 -3.00 -3.30 -18.29
N PRO A 231 -1.75 -3.49 -17.82
CA PRO A 231 -0.63 -2.62 -18.17
C PRO A 231 -0.47 -2.41 -19.67
N ALA A 232 -0.56 -3.47 -20.47
CA ALA A 232 -0.43 -3.40 -21.93
C ALA A 232 -1.53 -2.54 -22.57
N ALA A 233 -2.78 -2.68 -22.15
CA ALA A 233 -3.90 -1.88 -22.67
C ALA A 233 -3.78 -0.40 -22.27
N ILE A 234 -3.37 -0.11 -21.01
CA ILE A 234 -3.10 1.27 -20.55
C ILE A 234 -1.97 1.90 -21.35
N ALA A 235 -0.87 1.18 -21.62
CA ALA A 235 0.24 1.66 -22.44
C ALA A 235 -0.18 1.98 -23.87
N ALA A 236 -1.16 1.27 -24.42
CA ALA A 236 -1.69 1.52 -25.77
C ALA A 236 -2.74 2.63 -25.83
N ASN A 237 -3.33 3.03 -24.70
CA ASN A 237 -4.47 3.95 -24.64
C ASN A 237 -4.06 5.40 -24.99
N ALA A 238 -4.60 5.92 -26.11
CA ALA A 238 -4.28 7.27 -26.61
C ALA A 238 -4.70 8.38 -25.62
N HIS A 239 -5.82 8.24 -24.91
CA HIS A 239 -6.29 9.22 -23.93
C HIS A 239 -5.38 9.27 -22.72
N VAL A 240 -4.89 8.12 -22.25
CA VAL A 240 -3.91 8.05 -21.16
C VAL A 240 -2.59 8.69 -21.58
N LYS A 241 -2.10 8.40 -22.79
CA LYS A 241 -0.90 9.05 -23.35
C LYS A 241 -1.05 10.58 -23.37
N ALA A 242 -2.15 11.07 -23.90
CA ALA A 242 -2.38 12.52 -24.00
C ALA A 242 -2.53 13.21 -22.63
N ALA A 243 -3.18 12.55 -21.68
CA ALA A 243 -3.51 13.15 -20.38
C ALA A 243 -2.40 13.02 -19.32
N TYR A 244 -1.56 11.99 -19.41
CA TYR A 244 -0.65 11.63 -18.33
C TYR A 244 0.79 11.36 -18.78
N LEU A 245 0.99 10.68 -19.92
CA LEU A 245 2.32 10.22 -20.34
C LEU A 245 3.04 11.24 -21.23
N GLY A 246 2.34 12.25 -21.73
CA GLY A 246 2.91 13.18 -22.69
C GLY A 246 3.39 12.46 -23.97
N ASN A 247 4.44 13.01 -24.61
CA ASN A 247 5.03 12.40 -25.80
C ASN A 247 6.20 11.46 -25.52
N GLU A 248 6.43 11.04 -24.27
CA GLU A 248 7.51 10.09 -23.97
C GLU A 248 7.12 8.67 -24.42
N PRO A 249 7.96 8.02 -25.23
CA PRO A 249 7.71 6.63 -25.61
C PRO A 249 7.89 5.71 -24.40
N LEU A 250 6.85 4.96 -24.07
CA LEU A 250 6.94 3.85 -23.13
C LEU A 250 7.71 2.72 -23.82
N HIS A 251 8.94 2.50 -23.45
CA HIS A 251 9.67 1.30 -23.82
C HIS A 251 9.34 0.20 -22.81
N PRO A 252 8.68 -0.91 -23.23
CA PRO A 252 8.44 -2.06 -22.35
C PRO A 252 9.69 -2.93 -22.14
N ASP A 253 10.82 -2.61 -22.81
CA ASP A 253 12.06 -3.39 -22.78
C ASP A 253 13.26 -2.48 -22.47
N THR A 254 13.70 -2.44 -21.21
CA THR A 254 15.12 -2.35 -20.81
C THR A 254 15.27 -2.86 -19.38
#